data_1063bb3fcde2bb5808c0ce51dac48790
#
_entry.id   1063bb3fcde2bb5808c0ce51dac48790
#
_cell.length_a   1.000
_cell.length_b   1.000
_cell.length_c   1.000
_cell.angle_alpha   90.00
_cell.angle_beta   90.00
_cell.angle_gamma   90.00
#
_symmetry.space_group_name_H-M   'P 1'
#
loop_
_entity.id
_entity.type
_entity.pdbx_description
1 polymer ?
#
loop_
_entity_poly.entity_id
_entity_poly.type
_entity_poly.pdbx_seq_one_letter_code
_entity_poly.pdbx_strand_id
1 'polypeptide(L)'
;MRNSSDKIFIGTMSGTSHDGIDICAMKFSNHISLLKFNSYNYPASLKREISKAIQQQELSLEKYFELNNRIGVAFSRSINKFLAQNKINKRNVAAIGLSGQTLFHKPKGKYPFSIQAGDPKIVANECGIDVVGDFRNDHIKLGGEGAPLVPEFHQKIFSKKNTPLAVLNIGGISNFTYLDGKDNFYGSDCGPGNALMD
;
A
#
# COMPACT_ATOMS: atom_id res chain seq x y z
N MET A 1 4.73 21.37 -22.75
CA MET A 1 4.09 20.24 -22.02
C MET A 1 5.19 19.23 -21.69
N ARG A 2 5.47 18.94 -20.42
CA ARG A 2 6.45 17.89 -20.07
C ARG A 2 5.86 16.55 -20.46
N ASN A 3 6.62 15.74 -21.20
CA ASN A 3 6.22 14.39 -21.60
C ASN A 3 5.78 13.59 -20.36
N SER A 4 4.64 12.93 -20.40
CA SER A 4 4.11 12.11 -19.28
C SER A 4 5.06 10.97 -18.88
N SER A 5 5.97 10.58 -19.78
CA SER A 5 6.97 9.54 -19.57
C SER A 5 8.05 9.85 -18.53
N ASP A 6 8.22 11.12 -18.13
CA ASP A 6 9.27 11.53 -17.19
C ASP A 6 8.80 11.72 -15.75
N LYS A 7 7.51 11.54 -15.49
CA LYS A 7 6.93 11.73 -14.15
C LYS A 7 7.27 10.57 -13.22
N ILE A 8 7.57 10.94 -11.97
CA ILE A 8 7.80 9.99 -10.88
C ILE A 8 6.46 9.76 -10.15
N PHE A 9 6.21 8.53 -9.77
CA PHE A 9 5.10 8.14 -8.89
C PHE A 9 5.68 7.62 -7.58
N ILE A 10 5.10 8.04 -6.48
CA ILE A 10 5.46 7.54 -5.15
C ILE A 10 4.42 6.49 -4.75
N GLY A 11 4.86 5.29 -4.45
CA GLY A 11 4.02 4.25 -3.85
C GLY A 11 4.34 4.14 -2.37
N THR A 12 3.31 3.94 -1.55
CA THR A 12 3.48 3.70 -0.11
C THR A 12 2.76 2.43 0.30
N MET A 13 3.32 1.72 1.27
CA MET A 13 2.72 0.52 1.85
C MET A 13 2.96 0.48 3.35
N SER A 14 1.92 0.11 4.11
CA SER A 14 2.06 -0.32 5.49
C SER A 14 1.34 -1.65 5.65
N GLY A 15 2.10 -2.70 5.92
CA GLY A 15 1.60 -4.07 6.01
C GLY A 15 0.86 -4.38 7.30
N THR A 16 0.37 -5.61 7.41
CA THR A 16 -0.36 -6.12 8.60
C THR A 16 0.53 -6.26 9.82
N SER A 17 1.85 -6.38 9.66
CA SER A 17 2.85 -6.33 10.74
C SER A 17 2.97 -4.95 11.38
N HIS A 18 2.43 -3.90 10.73
CA HIS A 18 2.48 -2.49 11.16
C HIS A 18 3.85 -2.05 11.69
N ASP A 19 4.92 -2.61 11.14
CA ASP A 19 6.30 -2.28 11.55
C ASP A 19 6.72 -0.90 11.07
N GLY A 20 6.21 -0.49 9.91
CA GLY A 20 6.57 0.79 9.33
C GLY A 20 5.85 1.10 8.03
N ILE A 21 6.40 2.07 7.35
CA ILE A 21 5.92 2.60 6.07
C ILE A 21 7.02 2.37 5.03
N ASP A 22 6.74 1.52 4.08
CA ASP A 22 7.57 1.33 2.89
C ASP A 22 7.22 2.37 1.84
N ILE A 23 8.23 2.96 1.23
CA ILE A 23 8.06 4.00 0.22
C ILE A 23 8.96 3.69 -0.97
N CYS A 24 8.39 3.71 -2.16
CA CYS A 24 9.13 3.61 -3.40
C CYS A 24 8.85 4.78 -4.33
N ALA A 25 9.84 5.11 -5.15
CA ALA A 25 9.71 6.02 -6.28
C ALA A 25 9.86 5.21 -7.57
N MET A 26 8.90 5.34 -8.46
CA MET A 26 8.83 4.59 -9.71
C MET A 26 8.57 5.49 -10.90
N LYS A 27 9.01 5.05 -12.07
CA LYS A 27 8.60 5.59 -13.37
C LYS A 27 7.85 4.52 -14.15
N PHE A 28 6.79 4.97 -14.81
CA PHE A 28 5.99 4.16 -15.72
C PHE A 28 6.14 4.76 -17.13
N SER A 29 7.00 4.15 -17.92
CA SER A 29 7.20 4.46 -19.34
C SER A 29 7.02 3.17 -20.14
N ASN A 30 7.77 2.97 -21.21
CA ASN A 30 7.82 1.67 -21.91
C ASN A 30 8.30 0.52 -21.00
N HIS A 31 9.03 0.86 -19.93
CA HIS A 31 9.44 -0.07 -18.89
C HIS A 31 9.12 0.51 -17.51
N ILE A 32 8.70 -0.36 -16.60
CA ILE A 32 8.50 -0.03 -15.19
C ILE A 32 9.86 -0.01 -14.52
N SER A 33 10.22 1.12 -13.90
CA SER A 33 11.53 1.31 -13.26
C SER A 33 11.39 1.73 -11.82
N LEU A 34 11.97 0.93 -10.91
CA LEU A 34 12.15 1.31 -9.51
C LEU A 34 13.38 2.24 -9.41
N LEU A 35 13.15 3.47 -8.97
CA LEU A 35 14.21 4.47 -8.83
C LEU A 35 14.83 4.43 -7.43
N LYS A 36 14.00 4.37 -6.39
CA LYS A 36 14.40 4.41 -4.99
C LYS A 36 13.41 3.62 -4.14
N PHE A 37 13.90 3.09 -3.02
CA PHE A 37 13.09 2.41 -1.99
C PHE A 37 13.68 2.70 -0.61
N ASN A 38 12.84 2.98 0.37
CA ASN A 38 13.21 3.08 1.78
C ASN A 38 12.04 2.65 2.67
N SER A 39 12.36 2.13 3.85
CA SER A 39 11.39 1.83 4.92
C SER A 39 11.57 2.81 6.08
N TYR A 40 10.48 3.20 6.72
CA TYR A 40 10.45 4.12 7.86
C TYR A 40 9.59 3.53 8.97
N ASN A 41 10.13 3.46 10.18
CA ASN A 41 9.39 2.95 11.32
C ASN A 41 8.33 3.93 11.79
N TYR A 42 7.19 3.42 12.27
CA TYR A 42 6.27 4.22 13.06
C TYR A 42 6.90 4.64 14.39
N PRO A 43 6.52 5.80 14.95
CA PRO A 43 6.82 6.09 16.36
C PRO A 43 6.27 4.97 17.25
N ALA A 44 7.06 4.53 18.23
CA ALA A 44 6.71 3.37 19.07
C ALA A 44 5.34 3.50 19.78
N SER A 45 4.94 4.73 20.18
CA SER A 45 3.62 4.98 20.75
C SER A 45 2.51 4.75 19.72
N LEU A 46 2.68 5.23 18.48
CA LEU A 46 1.69 5.07 17.42
C LEU A 46 1.58 3.60 17.00
N LYS A 47 2.72 2.88 16.88
CA LYS A 47 2.73 1.44 16.61
C LYS A 47 1.88 0.66 17.63
N ARG A 48 2.08 0.92 18.94
CA ARG A 48 1.28 0.26 20.00
C ARG A 48 -0.21 0.55 19.88
N GLU A 49 -0.60 1.77 19.53
CA GLU A 49 -2.01 2.12 19.37
C GLU A 49 -2.64 1.46 18.14
N ILE A 50 -1.90 1.38 17.03
CA ILE A 50 -2.32 0.65 15.84
C ILE A 50 -2.53 -0.84 16.19
N SER A 51 -1.55 -1.47 16.86
CA SER A 51 -1.64 -2.87 17.29
C SER A 51 -2.88 -3.12 18.14
N LYS A 52 -3.11 -2.24 19.13
CA LYS A 52 -4.27 -2.33 20.01
C LYS A 52 -5.59 -2.22 19.24
N ALA A 53 -5.69 -1.28 18.29
CA ALA A 53 -6.88 -1.10 17.47
C ALA A 53 -7.19 -2.34 16.61
N ILE A 54 -6.15 -2.93 16.01
CA ILE A 54 -6.28 -4.15 15.19
C ILE A 54 -6.71 -5.36 16.05
N GLN A 55 -6.11 -5.53 17.23
CA GLN A 55 -6.41 -6.66 18.12
C GLN A 55 -7.82 -6.59 18.72
N GLN A 56 -8.26 -5.39 19.10
CA GLN A 56 -9.57 -5.23 19.75
C GLN A 56 -10.75 -5.37 18.78
N GLN A 57 -10.54 -5.14 17.49
CA GLN A 57 -11.57 -5.15 16.44
C GLN A 57 -12.78 -4.24 16.74
N GLU A 58 -12.61 -3.32 17.68
CA GLU A 58 -13.57 -2.29 18.05
C GLU A 58 -12.85 -0.96 18.26
N LEU A 59 -13.44 0.11 17.75
CA LEU A 59 -12.85 1.43 17.84
C LEU A 59 -13.96 2.47 17.90
N SER A 60 -13.90 3.40 18.89
CA SER A 60 -14.80 4.54 18.87
C SER A 60 -14.49 5.43 17.65
N LEU A 61 -15.49 6.13 17.15
CA LEU A 61 -15.31 7.07 16.04
C LEU A 61 -14.25 8.11 16.36
N GLU A 62 -14.25 8.67 17.56
CA GLU A 62 -13.24 9.63 18.01
C GLU A 62 -11.82 9.04 17.91
N LYS A 63 -11.63 7.82 18.42
CA LYS A 63 -10.33 7.16 18.37
C LYS A 63 -9.91 6.80 16.94
N TYR A 64 -10.86 6.44 16.10
CA TYR A 64 -10.59 6.23 14.66
C TYR A 64 -10.07 7.52 14.01
N PHE A 65 -10.76 8.66 14.20
CA PHE A 65 -10.33 9.91 13.59
C PHE A 65 -8.99 10.40 14.14
N GLU A 66 -8.72 10.21 15.44
CA GLU A 66 -7.40 10.48 16.01
C GLU A 66 -6.30 9.66 15.34
N LEU A 67 -6.49 8.34 15.25
CA LEU A 67 -5.52 7.44 14.60
C LEU A 67 -5.36 7.76 13.12
N ASN A 68 -6.47 7.98 12.40
CA ASN A 68 -6.46 8.32 10.99
C ASN A 68 -5.62 9.58 10.72
N ASN A 69 -5.77 10.60 11.55
CA ASN A 69 -4.99 11.83 11.47
C ASN A 69 -3.50 11.56 11.75
N ARG A 70 -3.18 10.92 12.87
CA ARG A 70 -1.79 10.66 13.29
C ARG A 70 -1.04 9.75 12.32
N ILE A 71 -1.71 8.77 11.74
CA ILE A 71 -1.15 7.91 10.71
C ILE A 71 -0.91 8.72 9.43
N GLY A 72 -1.86 9.58 9.03
CA GLY A 72 -1.68 10.50 7.89
C GLY A 72 -0.45 11.40 8.05
N VAL A 73 -0.26 11.97 9.24
CA VAL A 73 0.94 12.77 9.58
C VAL A 73 2.21 11.91 9.52
N ALA A 74 2.17 10.66 9.99
CA ALA A 74 3.32 9.76 9.92
C ALA A 74 3.70 9.43 8.48
N PHE A 75 2.72 9.13 7.61
CA PHE A 75 2.96 8.97 6.17
C PHE A 75 3.57 10.23 5.56
N SER A 76 3.00 11.40 5.83
CA SER A 76 3.48 12.69 5.29
C SER A 76 4.93 12.97 5.66
N ARG A 77 5.29 12.76 6.93
CA ARG A 77 6.66 12.93 7.42
C ARG A 77 7.62 11.96 6.74
N SER A 78 7.23 10.71 6.61
CA SER A 78 8.04 9.66 5.96
C SER A 78 8.24 9.97 4.48
N ILE A 79 7.19 10.39 3.76
CA ILE A 79 7.26 10.77 2.34
C ILE A 79 8.17 11.99 2.15
N ASN A 80 7.98 13.05 2.95
CA ASN A 80 8.82 14.25 2.85
C ASN A 80 10.30 13.93 3.15
N LYS A 81 10.58 13.08 4.14
CA LYS A 81 11.92 12.59 4.45
C LYS A 81 12.49 11.77 3.29
N PHE A 82 11.71 10.86 2.70
CA PHE A 82 12.10 10.07 1.54
C PHE A 82 12.47 10.93 0.34
N LEU A 83 11.64 11.92 0.01
CA LEU A 83 11.90 12.84 -1.10
C LEU A 83 13.19 13.63 -0.89
N ALA A 84 13.41 14.15 0.33
CA ALA A 84 14.61 14.90 0.69
C ALA A 84 15.88 14.03 0.62
N GLN A 85 15.86 12.85 1.25
CA GLN A 85 17.00 11.93 1.29
C GLN A 85 17.41 11.45 -0.10
N ASN A 86 16.45 11.23 -0.99
CA ASN A 86 16.70 10.77 -2.35
C ASN A 86 16.84 11.91 -3.36
N LYS A 87 16.83 13.18 -2.92
CA LYS A 87 16.94 14.37 -3.77
C LYS A 87 15.89 14.42 -4.88
N ILE A 88 14.67 13.93 -4.58
CA ILE A 88 13.55 13.94 -5.52
C ILE A 88 12.81 15.27 -5.40
N ASN A 89 12.78 16.04 -6.49
CA ASN A 89 12.00 17.28 -6.51
C ASN A 89 10.50 16.97 -6.59
N LYS A 90 9.71 17.50 -5.67
CA LYS A 90 8.25 17.34 -5.62
C LYS A 90 7.56 17.70 -6.95
N ARG A 91 8.05 18.69 -7.67
CA ARG A 91 7.51 19.12 -8.98
C ARG A 91 7.62 18.03 -10.07
N ASN A 92 8.47 17.03 -9.87
CA ASN A 92 8.62 15.90 -10.79
C ASN A 92 7.74 14.70 -10.38
N VAL A 93 7.11 14.77 -9.21
CA VAL A 93 6.18 13.72 -8.74
C VAL A 93 4.80 14.00 -9.29
N ALA A 94 4.22 13.00 -9.96
CA ALA A 94 2.88 13.09 -10.54
C ALA A 94 1.80 12.87 -9.48
N ALA A 95 1.99 11.84 -8.65
CA ALA A 95 1.04 11.49 -7.59
C ALA A 95 1.71 10.58 -6.56
N ILE A 96 1.09 10.50 -5.39
CA ILE A 96 1.37 9.53 -4.33
C ILE A 96 0.24 8.51 -4.32
N GLY A 97 0.56 7.22 -4.44
CA GLY A 97 -0.33 6.11 -4.13
C GLY A 97 -0.26 5.80 -2.64
N LEU A 98 -1.35 6.04 -1.92
CA LEU A 98 -1.43 5.87 -0.47
C LEU A 98 -2.23 4.61 -0.13
N SER A 99 -1.55 3.57 0.36
CA SER A 99 -2.24 2.36 0.84
C SER A 99 -2.99 2.57 2.14
N GLY A 100 -2.52 3.49 2.97
CA GLY A 100 -2.92 3.60 4.37
C GLY A 100 -2.46 2.40 5.21
N GLN A 101 -2.88 2.38 6.47
CA GLN A 101 -2.72 1.27 7.41
C GLN A 101 -4.05 0.55 7.58
N THR A 102 -4.11 -0.72 7.28
CA THR A 102 -5.32 -1.52 7.49
C THR A 102 -5.61 -1.68 8.98
N LEU A 103 -6.77 -1.21 9.41
CA LEU A 103 -7.30 -1.43 10.76
C LEU A 103 -8.33 -2.56 10.78
N PHE A 104 -9.22 -2.59 9.78
CA PHE A 104 -10.25 -3.61 9.63
C PHE A 104 -10.33 -4.04 8.17
N HIS A 105 -10.52 -5.33 7.95
CA HIS A 105 -10.71 -5.87 6.61
C HIS A 105 -11.76 -6.97 6.63
N LYS A 106 -12.91 -6.69 6.04
CA LYS A 106 -14.05 -7.61 5.96
C LYS A 106 -14.60 -7.60 4.53
N PRO A 107 -13.92 -8.29 3.61
CA PRO A 107 -14.27 -8.24 2.18
C PRO A 107 -15.52 -9.05 1.83
N LYS A 108 -16.03 -9.89 2.74
CA LYS A 108 -17.18 -10.78 2.52
C LYS A 108 -18.32 -10.44 3.46
N GLY A 109 -19.55 -10.78 3.07
CA GLY A 109 -20.76 -10.58 3.85
C GLY A 109 -21.70 -9.55 3.20
N LYS A 110 -22.76 -9.19 3.94
CA LYS A 110 -23.82 -8.30 3.43
C LYS A 110 -23.29 -6.87 3.17
N TYR A 111 -22.31 -6.43 3.93
CA TYR A 111 -21.70 -5.10 3.85
C TYR A 111 -20.18 -5.25 3.87
N PRO A 112 -19.56 -5.58 2.74
CA PRO A 112 -18.12 -5.74 2.67
C PRO A 112 -17.42 -4.38 2.73
N PHE A 113 -16.29 -4.31 3.44
CA PHE A 113 -15.52 -3.09 3.58
C PHE A 113 -14.06 -3.35 3.99
N SER A 114 -13.24 -2.33 3.84
CA SER A 114 -11.90 -2.28 4.41
C SER A 114 -11.61 -0.89 4.96
N ILE A 115 -11.16 -0.78 6.21
CA ILE A 115 -10.80 0.51 6.82
C ILE A 115 -9.30 0.67 6.78
N GLN A 116 -8.88 1.65 5.99
CA GLN A 116 -7.49 2.07 5.85
C GLN A 116 -7.34 3.42 6.57
N ALA A 117 -6.53 3.46 7.64
CA ALA A 117 -6.21 4.70 8.32
C ALA A 117 -5.01 5.41 7.69
N GLY A 118 -5.00 6.72 7.76
CA GLY A 118 -4.03 7.60 7.12
C GLY A 118 -4.74 8.50 6.11
N ASP A 119 -5.27 9.63 6.57
CA ASP A 119 -6.10 10.53 5.76
C ASP A 119 -5.33 11.04 4.52
N PRO A 120 -5.80 10.72 3.29
CA PRO A 120 -5.18 11.19 2.05
C PRO A 120 -5.11 12.71 1.94
N LYS A 121 -6.08 13.43 2.52
CA LYS A 121 -6.10 14.90 2.50
C LYS A 121 -4.98 15.50 3.32
N ILE A 122 -4.67 14.90 4.47
CA ILE A 122 -3.52 15.31 5.29
C ILE A 122 -2.24 15.08 4.51
N VAL A 123 -2.10 13.90 3.89
CA VAL A 123 -0.90 13.59 3.10
C VAL A 123 -0.75 14.55 1.91
N ALA A 124 -1.84 14.84 1.20
CA ALA A 124 -1.81 15.77 0.06
C ALA A 124 -1.40 17.19 0.50
N ASN A 125 -1.99 17.70 1.57
CA ASN A 125 -1.70 19.03 2.09
C ASN A 125 -0.24 19.15 2.59
N GLU A 126 0.22 18.19 3.40
CA GLU A 126 1.57 18.21 3.98
C GLU A 126 2.68 17.97 2.94
N CYS A 127 2.40 17.17 1.92
CA CYS A 127 3.37 16.88 0.86
C CYS A 127 3.31 17.91 -0.29
N GLY A 128 2.16 18.54 -0.52
CA GLY A 128 1.91 19.40 -1.68
C GLY A 128 1.93 18.61 -3.00
N ILE A 129 1.42 17.38 -2.99
CA ILE A 129 1.39 16.44 -4.12
C ILE A 129 0.03 15.75 -4.10
N ASP A 130 -0.54 15.53 -5.28
CA ASP A 130 -1.80 14.80 -5.41
C ASP A 130 -1.69 13.37 -4.83
N VAL A 131 -2.74 12.93 -4.14
CA VAL A 131 -2.79 11.62 -3.49
C VAL A 131 -3.95 10.81 -4.03
N VAL A 132 -3.68 9.56 -4.37
CA VAL A 132 -4.68 8.54 -4.73
C VAL A 132 -4.66 7.47 -3.65
N GLY A 133 -5.82 7.11 -3.12
CA GLY A 133 -5.97 6.14 -2.03
C GLY A 133 -7.25 5.34 -2.14
N ASP A 134 -7.58 4.61 -1.07
CA ASP A 134 -8.79 3.76 -0.93
C ASP A 134 -8.88 2.59 -1.92
N PHE A 135 -7.75 2.14 -2.45
CA PHE A 135 -7.68 1.07 -3.46
C PHE A 135 -8.44 -0.21 -3.06
N ARG A 136 -8.46 -0.57 -1.76
CA ARG A 136 -9.11 -1.79 -1.29
C ARG A 136 -10.63 -1.71 -1.37
N ASN A 137 -11.22 -0.60 -0.93
CA ASN A 137 -12.66 -0.42 -1.04
C ASN A 137 -13.12 -0.29 -2.49
N ASP A 138 -12.32 0.36 -3.35
CA ASP A 138 -12.66 0.45 -4.76
C ASP A 138 -12.63 -0.94 -5.42
N HIS A 139 -11.65 -1.79 -5.09
CA HIS A 139 -11.65 -3.18 -5.55
C HIS A 139 -12.84 -3.98 -5.02
N ILE A 140 -13.21 -3.80 -3.73
CA ILE A 140 -14.39 -4.45 -3.13
C ILE A 140 -15.68 -4.00 -3.84
N LYS A 141 -15.84 -2.71 -4.14
CA LYS A 141 -17.00 -2.18 -4.88
C LYS A 141 -17.13 -2.78 -6.29
N LEU A 142 -16.01 -3.15 -6.89
CA LEU A 142 -15.96 -3.83 -8.20
C LEU A 142 -16.16 -5.35 -8.10
N GLY A 143 -16.46 -5.88 -6.92
CA GLY A 143 -16.70 -7.32 -6.69
C GLY A 143 -15.45 -8.13 -6.31
N GLY A 144 -14.32 -7.47 -6.10
CA GLY A 144 -13.10 -8.11 -5.61
C GLY A 144 -13.02 -8.19 -4.09
N GLU A 145 -11.96 -8.81 -3.58
CA GLU A 145 -11.75 -8.99 -2.14
C GLU A 145 -10.89 -7.89 -1.49
N GLY A 146 -10.38 -6.91 -2.25
CA GLY A 146 -9.55 -5.82 -1.73
C GLY A 146 -8.13 -6.22 -1.31
N ALA A 147 -7.82 -7.51 -1.33
CA ALA A 147 -6.49 -8.09 -1.09
C ALA A 147 -6.44 -9.50 -1.71
N PRO A 148 -5.27 -9.93 -2.25
CA PRO A 148 -4.12 -9.09 -2.57
C PRO A 148 -4.41 -8.15 -3.77
N LEU A 149 -3.75 -6.99 -3.84
CA LEU A 149 -3.86 -6.03 -4.96
C LEU A 149 -2.66 -6.11 -5.93
N VAL A 150 -1.64 -6.86 -5.57
CA VAL A 150 -0.38 -6.95 -6.32
C VAL A 150 -0.43 -7.86 -7.57
N PRO A 151 -1.39 -8.78 -7.79
CA PRO A 151 -1.34 -9.72 -8.91
C PRO A 151 -1.24 -9.08 -10.29
N GLU A 152 -1.98 -8.00 -10.56
CA GLU A 152 -1.87 -7.27 -11.83
C GLU A 152 -0.47 -6.67 -12.04
N PHE A 153 0.15 -6.18 -10.98
CA PHE A 153 1.51 -5.66 -11.04
C PHE A 153 2.53 -6.77 -11.29
N HIS A 154 2.36 -7.93 -10.64
CA HIS A 154 3.19 -9.12 -10.90
C HIS A 154 3.08 -9.57 -12.35
N GLN A 155 1.87 -9.55 -12.92
CA GLN A 155 1.67 -9.87 -14.32
C GLN A 155 2.49 -8.94 -15.21
N LYS A 156 2.41 -7.63 -15.00
CA LYS A 156 3.14 -6.63 -15.81
C LYS A 156 4.66 -6.75 -15.73
N ILE A 157 5.19 -7.22 -14.57
CA ILE A 157 6.65 -7.29 -14.37
C ILE A 157 7.22 -8.67 -14.71
N PHE A 158 6.52 -9.74 -14.35
CA PHE A 158 7.08 -11.09 -14.35
C PHE A 158 6.51 -11.99 -15.46
N SER A 159 5.38 -11.60 -16.08
CA SER A 159 4.78 -12.44 -17.12
C SER A 159 5.76 -12.66 -18.30
N LYS A 160 5.88 -13.92 -18.68
CA LYS A 160 6.58 -14.34 -19.89
C LYS A 160 5.66 -15.22 -20.71
N LYS A 161 5.60 -14.97 -22.01
CA LYS A 161 4.76 -15.73 -22.92
C LYS A 161 5.02 -17.24 -22.82
N ASN A 162 3.95 -18.02 -22.67
CA ASN A 162 3.98 -19.48 -22.56
C ASN A 162 4.80 -20.02 -21.37
N THR A 163 5.02 -19.21 -20.31
CA THR A 163 5.77 -19.66 -19.15
C THR A 163 4.93 -19.40 -17.89
N PRO A 164 4.29 -20.42 -17.31
CA PRO A 164 3.61 -20.28 -16.03
C PRO A 164 4.59 -19.91 -14.91
N LEU A 165 4.15 -19.06 -14.00
CA LEU A 165 4.96 -18.59 -12.87
C LEU A 165 4.09 -18.40 -11.63
N ALA A 166 4.60 -18.80 -10.48
CA ALA A 166 4.02 -18.42 -9.18
C ALA A 166 4.98 -17.47 -8.43
N VAL A 167 4.43 -16.35 -7.98
CA VAL A 167 5.14 -15.40 -7.11
C VAL A 167 4.57 -15.54 -5.72
N LEU A 168 5.39 -15.98 -4.77
CA LEU A 168 5.01 -16.16 -3.37
C LEU A 168 5.54 -14.99 -2.55
N ASN A 169 4.67 -14.37 -1.77
CA ASN A 169 5.00 -13.37 -0.76
C ASN A 169 4.73 -13.93 0.63
N ILE A 170 5.77 -13.93 1.49
CA ILE A 170 5.70 -14.42 2.87
C ILE A 170 5.82 -13.21 3.79
N GLY A 171 4.66 -12.62 4.15
CA GLY A 171 4.53 -11.59 5.17
C GLY A 171 3.86 -12.17 6.42
N GLY A 172 3.18 -11.36 7.23
CA GLY A 172 2.36 -11.85 8.34
C GLY A 172 1.35 -12.89 7.89
N ILE A 173 0.65 -12.61 6.79
CA ILE A 173 -0.15 -13.56 6.00
C ILE A 173 0.60 -13.79 4.70
N SER A 174 0.77 -15.05 4.32
CA SER A 174 1.37 -15.43 3.04
C SER A 174 0.33 -15.36 1.94
N ASN A 175 0.71 -14.84 0.78
CA ASN A 175 -0.13 -14.79 -0.40
C ASN A 175 0.69 -15.14 -1.65
N PHE A 176 0.01 -15.56 -2.69
CA PHE A 176 0.65 -15.88 -3.96
C PHE A 176 -0.07 -15.22 -5.13
N THR A 177 0.67 -15.08 -6.21
CA THR A 177 0.13 -14.75 -7.53
C THR A 177 0.54 -15.84 -8.49
N TYR A 178 -0.43 -16.43 -9.19
CA TYR A 178 -0.18 -17.34 -10.29
C TYR A 178 -0.40 -16.63 -11.62
N LEU A 179 0.56 -16.75 -12.50
CA LEU A 179 0.55 -16.23 -13.88
C LEU A 179 0.55 -17.45 -14.82
N ASP A 180 -0.44 -17.56 -15.71
CA ASP A 180 -0.57 -18.73 -16.59
C ASP A 180 0.30 -18.67 -17.86
N GLY A 181 0.99 -17.56 -18.07
CA GLY A 181 1.78 -17.31 -19.28
C GLY A 181 0.93 -16.97 -20.51
N LYS A 182 -0.39 -16.76 -20.35
CA LYS A 182 -1.37 -16.44 -21.41
C LYS A 182 -2.21 -15.20 -21.09
N ASP A 183 -1.65 -14.27 -20.31
CA ASP A 183 -2.32 -13.05 -19.90
C ASP A 183 -3.35 -13.18 -18.77
N ASN A 184 -3.62 -14.39 -18.24
CA ASN A 184 -4.43 -14.54 -17.04
C ASN A 184 -3.56 -14.58 -15.79
N PHE A 185 -4.10 -14.03 -14.72
CA PHE A 185 -3.49 -14.10 -13.41
C PHE A 185 -4.54 -14.34 -12.32
N TYR A 186 -4.08 -14.95 -11.25
CA TYR A 186 -4.89 -15.20 -10.06
C TYR A 186 -4.05 -14.92 -8.81
N GLY A 187 -4.65 -14.32 -7.80
CA GLY A 187 -3.99 -14.08 -6.53
C GLY A 187 -4.88 -14.44 -5.35
N SER A 188 -4.30 -15.02 -4.32
CA SER A 188 -5.01 -15.38 -3.10
C SER A 188 -4.08 -15.39 -1.90
N ASP A 189 -4.65 -15.14 -0.73
CA ASP A 189 -4.00 -15.50 0.53
C ASP A 189 -3.95 -17.02 0.65
N CYS A 190 -2.86 -17.57 1.19
CA CYS A 190 -2.66 -19.01 1.32
C CYS A 190 -2.47 -19.49 2.78
N GLY A 191 -2.36 -18.57 3.73
CA GLY A 191 -2.30 -18.92 5.15
C GLY A 191 -1.34 -18.05 5.96
N PRO A 192 -1.09 -18.39 7.23
CA PRO A 192 -0.13 -17.69 8.05
C PRO A 192 1.27 -17.73 7.43
N GLY A 193 1.96 -16.60 7.46
CA GLY A 193 3.37 -16.52 7.13
C GLY A 193 4.21 -16.40 8.40
N ASN A 194 4.94 -15.29 8.53
CA ASN A 194 5.79 -15.03 9.69
C ASN A 194 5.02 -14.58 10.95
N ALA A 195 3.70 -14.32 10.86
CA ALA A 195 2.87 -13.95 12.02
C ALA A 195 2.86 -15.00 13.15
N LEU A 196 3.30 -16.24 12.88
CA LEU A 196 3.44 -17.27 13.90
C LEU A 196 4.82 -17.25 14.59
N MET A 197 5.77 -16.46 14.08
CA MET A 197 7.13 -16.35 14.60
C MET A 197 7.40 -15.01 15.31
N ASP A 198 6.56 -14.01 15.03
CA ASP A 198 6.56 -12.67 15.62
C ASP A 198 5.67 -12.62 16.88
#